data_5d74eb99bcb1321acf8293ce65255896
#
_entry.id   5d74eb99bcb1321acf8293ce65255896
#
_cell.length_a   1.000
_cell.length_b   1.000
_cell.length_c   1.000
_cell.angle_alpha   90.00
_cell.angle_beta   90.00
_cell.angle_gamma   90.00
#
_symmetry.space_group_name_H-M   'P 1'
#
loop_
_entity.id
_entity.type
_entity.pdbx_description
1 polymer ?
#
loop_
_entity_poly.entity_id
_entity_poly.type
_entity_poly.pdbx_seq_one_letter_code
_entity_poly.pdbx_strand_id
1 'polypeptide(L)'
;MRLIFLALFTFNIFAQDLAWDRQNSCPVGDKAFVEKVLSEMTVEEKVGQTIMADLDFIKPVDLRRYPIGGILNGGNTSPNGNQQASTDEWKSLAQDFYEESIKTGSNIPILWGTDAVHGHSNVLGATIFPHNIGLGASANEQLLEAIGAAVAEEVLATGLYWTFAPTVTVPQDYRWGRTYEGYSESPELVSKLGESFIYGLQGKGDEFLKSNKIIGTAKHFLGWRNIFRC
;
A
#
# COMPACT_ATOMS: atom_id res chain seq x y z
N MET A 1 -53.92 -20.20 31.89
CA MET A 1 -53.10 -20.65 30.77
C MET A 1 -52.79 -19.39 29.91
N ARG A 2 -51.67 -18.77 30.14
CA ARG A 2 -51.24 -17.54 29.42
C ARG A 2 -50.27 -17.96 28.32
N LEU A 3 -50.67 -17.79 27.05
CA LEU A 3 -49.81 -17.94 25.91
C LEU A 3 -48.83 -16.74 25.83
N ILE A 4 -47.53 -17.03 25.92
CA ILE A 4 -46.47 -16.07 25.66
C ILE A 4 -46.17 -16.12 24.14
N PHE A 5 -46.52 -15.07 23.44
CA PHE A 5 -46.09 -14.88 22.05
C PHE A 5 -44.61 -14.47 22.05
N LEU A 6 -43.76 -15.37 21.57
CA LEU A 6 -42.34 -15.08 21.30
C LEU A 6 -42.24 -14.43 19.91
N ALA A 7 -42.10 -13.10 19.87
CA ALA A 7 -41.83 -12.40 18.64
C ALA A 7 -40.37 -12.62 18.24
N LEU A 8 -40.13 -13.45 17.24
CA LEU A 8 -38.85 -13.57 16.57
C LEU A 8 -38.60 -12.30 15.74
N PHE A 9 -37.78 -11.40 16.28
CA PHE A 9 -37.20 -10.32 15.51
C PHE A 9 -36.12 -10.91 14.60
N THR A 10 -36.43 -11.16 13.35
CA THR A 10 -35.44 -11.39 12.32
C THR A 10 -34.75 -10.04 12.03
N PHE A 11 -33.56 -9.86 12.55
CA PHE A 11 -32.68 -8.80 12.11
C PHE A 11 -32.28 -9.10 10.66
N ASN A 12 -32.96 -8.49 9.70
CA ASN A 12 -32.43 -8.34 8.35
C ASN A 12 -31.26 -7.36 8.45
N ILE A 13 -30.05 -7.90 8.59
CA ILE A 13 -28.83 -7.14 8.30
C ILE A 13 -28.86 -6.96 6.78
N PHE A 14 -29.42 -5.86 6.33
CA PHE A 14 -29.11 -5.35 5.00
C PHE A 14 -27.60 -5.07 5.03
N ALA A 15 -26.81 -5.88 4.37
CA ALA A 15 -25.47 -5.52 3.99
C ALA A 15 -25.63 -4.21 3.20
N GLN A 16 -25.30 -3.09 3.85
CA GLN A 16 -25.19 -1.83 3.13
C GLN A 16 -24.13 -2.07 2.07
N ASP A 17 -24.49 -1.84 0.82
CA ASP A 17 -23.56 -1.89 -0.30
C ASP A 17 -22.33 -1.09 0.08
N LEU A 18 -21.23 -1.78 0.34
CA LEU A 18 -19.98 -1.12 0.68
C LEU A 18 -19.60 -0.24 -0.52
N ALA A 19 -19.08 0.95 -0.25
CA ALA A 19 -18.81 1.95 -1.29
C ALA A 19 -17.90 1.46 -2.44
N TRP A 20 -17.17 0.37 -2.21
CA TRP A 20 -16.34 -0.33 -3.19
C TRP A 20 -17.12 -1.27 -4.14
N ASP A 21 -18.36 -1.62 -3.81
CA ASP A 21 -19.26 -2.40 -4.67
C ASP A 21 -19.97 -1.51 -5.73
N ARG A 22 -19.69 -0.21 -5.71
CA ARG A 22 -20.15 0.72 -6.73
C ARG A 22 -19.36 0.49 -8.01
N GLN A 23 -19.91 -0.31 -8.90
CA GLN A 23 -19.37 -0.67 -10.21
C GLN A 23 -19.03 0.53 -11.14
N ASN A 24 -19.13 1.77 -10.68
CA ASN A 24 -19.06 2.98 -11.51
C ASN A 24 -17.98 4.00 -11.10
N SER A 25 -17.10 3.73 -10.14
CA SER A 25 -16.16 4.76 -9.65
C SER A 25 -14.68 4.37 -9.66
N CYS A 26 -14.35 3.13 -10.00
CA CYS A 26 -12.98 2.73 -10.26
C CYS A 26 -12.90 2.26 -11.72
N PRO A 27 -11.91 2.68 -12.50
CA PRO A 27 -11.59 1.99 -13.73
C PRO A 27 -11.17 0.57 -13.31
N VAL A 28 -12.14 -0.30 -13.18
CA VAL A 28 -11.92 -1.72 -12.94
C VAL A 28 -11.15 -2.20 -14.14
N GLY A 29 -9.94 -2.72 -13.93
CA GLY A 29 -9.24 -3.45 -14.95
C GLY A 29 -10.17 -4.50 -15.58
N ASP A 30 -9.84 -5.01 -16.73
CA ASP A 30 -10.69 -5.92 -17.48
C ASP A 30 -11.24 -7.04 -16.58
N LYS A 31 -12.51 -6.89 -16.19
CA LYS A 31 -13.21 -7.84 -15.31
C LYS A 31 -13.18 -9.24 -15.89
N ALA A 32 -13.32 -9.36 -17.20
CA ALA A 32 -13.29 -10.65 -17.91
C ALA A 32 -11.90 -11.29 -17.79
N PHE A 33 -10.84 -10.49 -17.84
CA PHE A 33 -9.47 -10.97 -17.60
C PHE A 33 -9.31 -11.49 -16.16
N VAL A 34 -9.78 -10.74 -15.16
CA VAL A 34 -9.71 -11.15 -13.73
C VAL A 34 -10.49 -12.45 -13.51
N GLU A 35 -11.72 -12.56 -14.02
CA GLU A 35 -12.54 -13.76 -13.90
C GLU A 35 -11.89 -14.97 -14.59
N LYS A 36 -11.29 -14.77 -15.75
CA LYS A 36 -10.54 -15.81 -16.44
C LYS A 36 -9.38 -16.32 -15.58
N VAL A 37 -8.50 -15.43 -15.12
CA VAL A 37 -7.34 -15.78 -14.27
C VAL A 37 -7.81 -16.55 -13.02
N LEU A 38 -8.82 -16.02 -12.31
CA LEU A 38 -9.37 -16.68 -11.14
C LEU A 38 -9.94 -18.07 -11.42
N SER A 39 -10.53 -18.29 -12.61
CA SER A 39 -11.07 -19.60 -12.97
C SER A 39 -9.98 -20.65 -13.26
N GLU A 40 -8.80 -20.20 -13.67
CA GLU A 40 -7.65 -21.05 -14.00
C GLU A 40 -6.77 -21.36 -12.77
N MET A 41 -6.86 -20.56 -11.71
CA MET A 41 -6.06 -20.71 -10.50
C MET A 41 -6.52 -21.87 -9.61
N THR A 42 -5.57 -22.61 -9.07
CA THR A 42 -5.79 -23.57 -7.98
C THR A 42 -6.17 -22.86 -6.67
N VAL A 43 -6.62 -23.61 -5.67
CA VAL A 43 -6.91 -23.06 -4.34
C VAL A 43 -5.63 -22.54 -3.68
N GLU A 44 -4.53 -23.26 -3.81
CA GLU A 44 -3.21 -22.88 -3.30
C GLU A 44 -2.74 -21.55 -3.89
N GLU A 45 -2.90 -21.35 -5.19
CA GLU A 45 -2.56 -20.09 -5.85
C GLU A 45 -3.45 -18.94 -5.39
N LYS A 46 -4.76 -19.16 -5.24
CA LYS A 46 -5.68 -18.16 -4.70
C LYS A 46 -5.32 -17.74 -3.29
N VAL A 47 -5.00 -18.70 -2.42
CA VAL A 47 -4.53 -18.44 -1.06
C VAL A 47 -3.19 -17.70 -1.11
N GLY A 48 -2.26 -18.15 -1.95
CA GLY A 48 -0.97 -17.48 -2.14
C GLY A 48 -1.11 -16.00 -2.49
N GLN A 49 -2.05 -15.64 -3.38
CA GLN A 49 -2.29 -14.25 -3.76
C GLN A 49 -2.79 -13.37 -2.60
N THR A 50 -3.25 -13.93 -1.50
CA THR A 50 -3.63 -13.18 -0.28
C THR A 50 -2.50 -13.05 0.73
N ILE A 51 -1.32 -13.61 0.45
CA ILE A 51 -0.16 -13.62 1.35
C ILE A 51 0.87 -12.61 0.87
N MET A 52 1.39 -11.83 1.82
CA MET A 52 2.53 -10.93 1.62
C MET A 52 3.60 -11.28 2.65
N ALA A 53 4.77 -11.71 2.18
CA ALA A 53 5.88 -12.11 3.04
C ALA A 53 6.89 -10.95 3.20
N ASP A 54 7.54 -10.88 4.36
CA ASP A 54 8.66 -9.97 4.55
C ASP A 54 9.91 -10.49 3.83
N LEU A 55 10.69 -9.57 3.25
CA LEU A 55 11.88 -9.82 2.46
C LEU A 55 12.93 -10.68 3.18
N ASP A 56 13.03 -10.55 4.51
CA ASP A 56 14.01 -11.34 5.30
C ASP A 56 13.66 -12.83 5.39
N PHE A 57 12.41 -13.22 5.06
CA PHE A 57 11.92 -14.59 5.24
C PHE A 57 11.64 -15.33 3.93
N ILE A 58 11.90 -14.70 2.78
CA ILE A 58 11.63 -15.30 1.47
C ILE A 58 12.75 -15.00 0.48
N LYS A 59 13.02 -15.95 -0.40
CA LYS A 59 13.95 -15.79 -1.52
C LYS A 59 13.21 -15.97 -2.85
N PRO A 60 13.73 -15.44 -3.96
CA PRO A 60 13.08 -15.58 -5.27
C PRO A 60 12.71 -17.03 -5.61
N VAL A 61 13.60 -17.97 -5.36
CA VAL A 61 13.39 -19.41 -5.64
C VAL A 61 12.22 -20.03 -4.88
N ASP A 62 11.85 -19.47 -3.73
CA ASP A 62 10.75 -19.98 -2.89
C ASP A 62 9.39 -19.79 -3.57
N LEU A 63 9.27 -18.81 -4.49
CA LEU A 63 8.06 -18.57 -5.26
C LEU A 63 7.63 -19.75 -6.11
N ARG A 64 8.56 -20.61 -6.51
CA ARG A 64 8.26 -21.86 -7.22
C ARG A 64 7.39 -22.81 -6.40
N ARG A 65 7.53 -22.77 -5.09
CA ARG A 65 6.76 -23.59 -4.14
C ARG A 65 5.61 -22.85 -3.52
N TYR A 66 5.76 -21.56 -3.30
CA TYR A 66 4.80 -20.70 -2.61
C TYR A 66 4.43 -19.54 -3.54
N PRO A 67 3.36 -19.67 -4.35
CA PRO A 67 2.97 -18.65 -5.33
C PRO A 67 2.27 -17.47 -4.64
N ILE A 68 2.98 -16.77 -3.74
CA ILE A 68 2.44 -15.63 -2.98
C ILE A 68 2.28 -14.40 -3.86
N GLY A 69 1.30 -13.55 -3.51
CA GLY A 69 0.93 -12.37 -4.27
C GLY A 69 1.83 -11.17 -4.04
N GLY A 70 2.48 -11.09 -2.88
CA GLY A 70 3.29 -9.93 -2.53
C GLY A 70 4.45 -10.20 -1.61
N ILE A 71 5.42 -9.31 -1.66
CA ILE A 71 6.48 -9.19 -0.67
C ILE A 71 6.57 -7.76 -0.18
N LEU A 72 7.13 -7.58 1.00
CA LEU A 72 7.36 -6.27 1.57
C LEU A 72 8.76 -6.16 2.15
N ASN A 73 9.26 -4.95 2.20
CA ASN A 73 10.32 -4.58 3.11
C ASN A 73 9.82 -3.46 4.04
N GLY A 74 10.00 -3.66 5.32
CA GLY A 74 9.80 -2.63 6.35
C GLY A 74 10.99 -1.68 6.43
N GLY A 75 10.98 -0.80 7.43
CA GLY A 75 11.98 0.26 7.56
C GLY A 75 13.43 -0.19 7.82
N ASN A 76 13.69 -1.47 7.96
CA ASN A 76 15.02 -2.01 8.30
C ASN A 76 15.39 -3.29 7.55
N THR A 77 14.59 -3.71 6.58
CA THR A 77 14.91 -4.84 5.71
C THR A 77 15.46 -4.36 4.37
N SER A 78 16.43 -5.07 3.83
CA SER A 78 17.17 -4.67 2.64
C SER A 78 17.72 -5.92 1.90
N PRO A 79 18.11 -5.79 0.63
CA PRO A 79 18.64 -6.91 -0.14
C PRO A 79 19.73 -7.67 0.62
N ASN A 80 19.49 -8.97 0.85
CA ASN A 80 20.42 -9.87 1.56
C ASN A 80 20.86 -9.36 2.95
N GLY A 81 20.03 -8.55 3.63
CA GLY A 81 20.37 -7.93 4.90
C GLY A 81 21.40 -6.81 4.81
N ASN A 82 21.79 -6.38 3.62
CA ASN A 82 22.76 -5.32 3.39
C ASN A 82 22.06 -3.95 3.41
N GLN A 83 22.07 -3.26 4.55
CA GLN A 83 21.49 -1.91 4.68
C GLN A 83 22.21 -0.84 3.83
N GLN A 84 23.34 -1.15 3.25
CA GLN A 84 24.08 -0.30 2.33
C GLN A 84 23.94 -0.76 0.87
N ALA A 85 22.93 -1.59 0.59
CA ALA A 85 22.68 -2.08 -0.76
C ALA A 85 22.50 -0.92 -1.74
N SER A 86 23.20 -0.99 -2.86
CA SER A 86 23.09 -0.03 -3.95
C SER A 86 21.74 -0.15 -4.66
N THR A 87 21.37 0.87 -5.39
CA THR A 87 20.16 0.86 -6.24
C THR A 87 20.17 -0.33 -7.21
N ASP A 88 21.33 -0.69 -7.75
CA ASP A 88 21.47 -1.83 -8.66
C ASP A 88 21.24 -3.17 -7.95
N GLU A 89 21.68 -3.33 -6.69
CA GLU A 89 21.39 -4.54 -5.89
C GLU A 89 19.90 -4.67 -5.61
N TRP A 90 19.22 -3.57 -5.27
CA TRP A 90 17.77 -3.55 -5.11
C TRP A 90 17.06 -3.96 -6.41
N LYS A 91 17.43 -3.34 -7.52
CA LYS A 91 16.85 -3.61 -8.83
C LYS A 91 17.09 -5.04 -9.29
N SER A 92 18.29 -5.56 -9.08
CA SER A 92 18.62 -6.96 -9.42
C SER A 92 17.73 -7.93 -8.63
N LEU A 93 17.59 -7.72 -7.32
CA LEU A 93 16.75 -8.58 -6.49
C LEU A 93 15.27 -8.47 -6.88
N ALA A 94 14.79 -7.27 -7.20
CA ALA A 94 13.42 -7.07 -7.69
C ALA A 94 13.18 -7.83 -9.01
N GLN A 95 14.16 -7.82 -9.91
CA GLN A 95 14.10 -8.56 -11.16
C GLN A 95 14.07 -10.08 -10.91
N ASP A 96 14.89 -10.58 -10.00
CA ASP A 96 14.93 -12.00 -9.64
C ASP A 96 13.56 -12.48 -9.11
N PHE A 97 12.93 -11.71 -8.23
CA PHE A 97 11.57 -11.99 -7.72
C PHE A 97 10.54 -11.97 -8.84
N TYR A 98 10.58 -10.96 -9.71
CA TYR A 98 9.68 -10.88 -10.86
C TYR A 98 9.82 -12.11 -11.75
N GLU A 99 11.05 -12.46 -12.15
CA GLU A 99 11.30 -13.58 -13.05
C GLU A 99 10.89 -14.94 -12.46
N GLU A 100 11.05 -15.14 -11.16
CA GLU A 100 10.57 -16.37 -10.52
C GLU A 100 9.05 -16.39 -10.38
N SER A 101 8.40 -15.24 -10.12
CA SER A 101 6.95 -15.17 -9.98
C SER A 101 6.20 -15.53 -11.27
N ILE A 102 6.71 -15.10 -12.42
CA ILE A 102 6.08 -15.42 -13.72
C ILE A 102 6.31 -16.85 -14.19
N LYS A 103 7.13 -17.62 -13.51
CA LYS A 103 7.34 -19.07 -13.76
C LYS A 103 6.36 -19.95 -12.97
N THR A 104 5.53 -19.37 -12.12
CA THR A 104 4.47 -20.08 -11.38
C THR A 104 3.29 -20.40 -12.31
N GLY A 105 2.43 -21.34 -11.89
CA GLY A 105 1.28 -21.75 -12.69
C GLY A 105 0.31 -20.62 -13.07
N SER A 106 0.09 -19.68 -12.14
CA SER A 106 -0.77 -18.51 -12.37
C SER A 106 -0.14 -17.44 -13.24
N ASN A 107 1.19 -17.44 -13.39
CA ASN A 107 1.94 -16.44 -14.18
C ASN A 107 1.61 -14.99 -13.79
N ILE A 108 1.30 -14.74 -12.50
CA ILE A 108 1.00 -13.42 -11.97
C ILE A 108 2.28 -12.82 -11.39
N PRO A 109 2.72 -11.64 -11.87
CA PRO A 109 3.89 -10.95 -11.30
C PRO A 109 3.68 -10.63 -9.82
N ILE A 110 4.70 -10.88 -9.00
CA ILE A 110 4.66 -10.54 -7.59
C ILE A 110 4.67 -9.01 -7.41
N LEU A 111 3.88 -8.51 -6.44
CA LEU A 111 3.94 -7.12 -6.02
C LEU A 111 4.95 -6.96 -4.88
N TRP A 112 5.85 -5.98 -5.01
CA TRP A 112 6.76 -5.63 -3.93
C TRP A 112 6.44 -4.23 -3.41
N GLY A 113 5.98 -4.16 -2.13
CA GLY A 113 5.69 -2.92 -1.43
C GLY A 113 6.80 -2.53 -0.46
N THR A 114 7.05 -1.22 -0.36
CA THR A 114 8.07 -0.65 0.52
C THR A 114 7.52 0.50 1.37
N ASP A 115 8.13 0.76 2.53
CA ASP A 115 7.81 1.91 3.39
C ASP A 115 8.55 3.18 2.95
N ALA A 116 8.20 3.73 1.80
CA ALA A 116 8.71 5.02 1.34
C ALA A 116 7.73 6.15 1.72
N VAL A 117 7.63 6.46 3.01
CA VAL A 117 6.61 7.38 3.58
C VAL A 117 7.03 8.85 3.44
N HIS A 118 8.31 9.16 3.62
CA HIS A 118 8.88 10.49 3.50
C HIS A 118 10.22 10.47 2.75
N GLY A 119 10.27 9.76 1.65
CA GLY A 119 11.42 9.39 0.86
C GLY A 119 11.64 7.89 0.88
N HIS A 120 12.47 7.36 -0.03
CA HIS A 120 12.82 5.94 -0.09
C HIS A 120 13.90 5.61 0.94
N SER A 121 13.57 5.75 2.22
CA SER A 121 14.51 5.78 3.35
C SER A 121 15.32 4.48 3.55
N ASN A 122 14.94 3.40 2.91
CA ASN A 122 15.67 2.12 2.96
C ASN A 122 16.84 2.04 1.98
N VAL A 123 16.99 3.04 1.11
CA VAL A 123 17.99 3.04 0.03
C VAL A 123 19.05 4.12 0.29
N LEU A 124 20.31 3.70 0.33
CA LEU A 124 21.41 4.62 0.52
C LEU A 124 21.48 5.62 -0.64
N GLY A 125 21.51 6.91 -0.29
CA GLY A 125 21.58 8.01 -1.26
C GLY A 125 20.22 8.53 -1.73
N ALA A 126 19.11 7.88 -1.36
CA ALA A 126 17.77 8.42 -1.61
C ALA A 126 17.51 9.68 -0.77
N THR A 127 16.61 10.52 -1.25
CA THR A 127 16.23 11.77 -0.58
C THR A 127 15.37 11.46 0.65
N ILE A 128 15.78 11.95 1.82
CA ILE A 128 14.98 11.87 3.04
C ILE A 128 14.30 13.22 3.26
N PHE A 129 12.99 13.25 3.04
CA PHE A 129 12.17 14.43 3.32
C PHE A 129 11.85 14.53 4.83
N PRO A 130 11.46 15.72 5.32
CA PRO A 130 10.93 15.84 6.67
C PRO A 130 9.79 14.85 6.92
N HIS A 131 9.66 14.36 8.14
CA HIS A 131 8.54 13.49 8.49
C HIS A 131 7.21 14.24 8.42
N ASN A 132 6.09 13.51 8.31
CA ASN A 132 4.77 14.07 7.99
C ASN A 132 4.33 15.22 8.91
N ILE A 133 4.70 15.21 10.18
CA ILE A 133 4.43 16.35 11.09
C ILE A 133 5.10 17.66 10.59
N GLY A 134 6.30 17.57 10.05
CA GLY A 134 7.00 18.71 9.45
C GLY A 134 6.39 19.12 8.10
N LEU A 135 6.04 18.14 7.27
CA LEU A 135 5.38 18.39 5.98
C LEU A 135 3.98 18.98 6.20
N GLY A 136 3.24 18.52 7.20
CA GLY A 136 1.95 19.06 7.59
C GLY A 136 2.01 20.53 8.03
N ALA A 137 3.06 20.89 8.76
CA ALA A 137 3.29 22.27 9.16
C ALA A 137 3.49 23.25 7.99
N SER A 138 3.91 22.75 6.83
CA SER A 138 4.02 23.56 5.61
C SER A 138 2.66 23.94 5.02
N ALA A 139 1.62 23.14 5.25
CA ALA A 139 0.30 23.25 4.67
C ALA A 139 0.31 23.50 3.14
N ASN A 140 1.31 22.95 2.44
CA ASN A 140 1.59 23.23 1.04
C ASN A 140 1.29 21.98 0.17
N GLU A 141 0.15 22.00 -0.49
CA GLU A 141 -0.34 20.92 -1.36
C GLU A 141 0.59 20.66 -2.55
N GLN A 142 1.09 21.72 -3.20
CA GLN A 142 1.98 21.59 -4.35
C GLN A 142 3.33 20.96 -3.96
N LEU A 143 3.83 21.30 -2.78
CA LEU A 143 5.04 20.68 -2.22
C LEU A 143 4.84 19.18 -2.00
N LEU A 144 3.70 18.79 -1.46
CA LEU A 144 3.39 17.37 -1.22
C LEU A 144 3.23 16.59 -2.52
N GLU A 145 2.62 17.16 -3.56
CA GLU A 145 2.55 16.54 -4.89
C GLU A 145 3.96 16.37 -5.48
N ALA A 146 4.82 17.38 -5.39
CA ALA A 146 6.20 17.31 -5.86
C ALA A 146 7.04 16.26 -5.11
N ILE A 147 6.88 16.15 -3.78
CA ILE A 147 7.55 15.14 -2.96
C ILE A 147 7.05 13.75 -3.34
N GLY A 148 5.75 13.57 -3.53
CA GLY A 148 5.19 12.29 -3.99
C GLY A 148 5.76 11.86 -5.34
N ALA A 149 5.95 12.79 -6.28
CA ALA A 149 6.56 12.52 -7.57
C ALA A 149 8.04 12.11 -7.43
N ALA A 150 8.81 12.80 -6.60
CA ALA A 150 10.21 12.43 -6.33
C ALA A 150 10.32 11.04 -5.68
N VAL A 151 9.45 10.73 -4.71
CA VAL A 151 9.38 9.40 -4.10
C VAL A 151 9.07 8.33 -5.15
N ALA A 152 8.16 8.60 -6.07
CA ALA A 152 7.84 7.66 -7.15
C ALA A 152 9.07 7.36 -8.02
N GLU A 153 9.82 8.38 -8.42
CA GLU A 153 11.03 8.23 -9.22
C GLU A 153 12.10 7.40 -8.49
N GLU A 154 12.35 7.67 -7.21
CA GLU A 154 13.34 6.94 -6.42
C GLU A 154 12.94 5.49 -6.15
N VAL A 155 11.65 5.21 -5.91
CA VAL A 155 11.13 3.84 -5.75
C VAL A 155 11.24 3.07 -7.06
N LEU A 156 10.89 3.67 -8.20
CA LEU A 156 11.05 3.06 -9.52
C LEU A 156 12.50 2.75 -9.86
N ALA A 157 13.44 3.61 -9.45
CA ALA A 157 14.86 3.38 -9.68
C ALA A 157 15.36 2.09 -9.04
N THR A 158 14.71 1.61 -7.98
CA THR A 158 15.01 0.32 -7.31
C THR A 158 14.24 -0.87 -7.87
N GLY A 159 13.44 -0.66 -8.93
CA GLY A 159 12.63 -1.72 -9.55
C GLY A 159 11.33 -2.03 -8.79
N LEU A 160 10.94 -1.19 -7.83
CA LEU A 160 9.71 -1.32 -7.06
C LEU A 160 8.62 -0.43 -7.64
N TYR A 161 7.35 -0.84 -7.45
CA TYR A 161 6.19 -0.16 -8.05
C TYR A 161 5.09 0.17 -7.04
N TRP A 162 5.35 -0.02 -5.75
CA TRP A 162 4.34 0.13 -4.71
C TRP A 162 4.95 0.67 -3.41
N THR A 163 4.29 1.67 -2.81
CA THR A 163 4.67 2.17 -1.48
C THR A 163 3.49 2.18 -0.51
N PHE A 164 3.80 1.98 0.78
CA PHE A 164 2.83 2.05 1.88
C PHE A 164 2.68 3.50 2.39
N ALA A 165 2.40 4.42 1.47
CA ALA A 165 2.22 5.85 1.72
C ALA A 165 1.09 6.41 0.83
N PRO A 166 0.41 7.49 1.29
CA PRO A 166 0.66 8.31 2.46
C PRO A 166 0.04 7.74 3.75
N THR A 167 0.58 8.19 4.90
CA THR A 167 -0.09 8.02 6.18
C THR A 167 -1.14 9.12 6.35
N VAL A 168 -2.42 8.73 6.33
CA VAL A 168 -3.57 9.66 6.48
C VAL A 168 -4.16 9.60 7.90
N THR A 169 -3.33 9.31 8.87
CA THR A 169 -3.68 9.32 10.29
C THR A 169 -3.91 10.74 10.77
N VAL A 170 -4.95 10.92 11.58
CA VAL A 170 -5.30 12.19 12.24
C VAL A 170 -5.01 12.05 13.73
N PRO A 171 -3.79 12.36 14.22
CA PRO A 171 -3.44 12.21 15.61
C PRO A 171 -4.21 13.21 16.49
N GLN A 172 -4.87 12.69 17.55
CA GLN A 172 -5.66 13.48 18.49
C GLN A 172 -5.06 13.51 19.89
N ASP A 173 -4.04 12.70 20.13
CA ASP A 173 -3.37 12.60 21.42
C ASP A 173 -1.86 12.52 21.21
N TYR A 174 -1.14 13.55 21.66
CA TYR A 174 0.31 13.65 21.51
C TYR A 174 1.11 12.63 22.34
N ARG A 175 0.47 11.88 23.24
CA ARG A 175 1.09 10.75 23.95
C ARG A 175 1.26 9.53 23.04
N TRP A 176 0.58 9.52 21.91
CA TRP A 176 0.75 8.45 20.93
C TRP A 176 2.13 8.51 20.27
N GLY A 177 2.91 7.43 20.38
CA GLY A 177 4.30 7.38 19.92
C GLY A 177 4.49 7.57 18.41
N ARG A 178 3.40 7.48 17.60
CA ARG A 178 3.42 7.66 16.14
C ARG A 178 2.77 8.97 15.70
N THR A 179 2.56 9.92 16.59
CA THR A 179 1.98 11.24 16.28
C THR A 179 2.71 11.93 15.12
N TYR A 180 4.04 11.81 15.06
CA TYR A 180 4.88 12.41 14.05
C TYR A 180 4.63 11.89 12.62
N GLU A 181 3.98 10.72 12.48
CA GLU A 181 3.62 10.14 11.18
C GLU A 181 2.37 10.78 10.56
N GLY A 182 1.58 11.53 11.31
CA GLY A 182 0.43 12.27 10.81
C GLY A 182 0.80 13.68 10.33
N TYR A 183 0.13 14.15 9.30
CA TYR A 183 0.34 15.53 8.80
C TYR A 183 -0.22 16.58 9.76
N SER A 184 -1.35 16.31 10.41
CA SER A 184 -2.04 17.28 11.27
C SER A 184 -3.10 16.61 12.15
N GLU A 185 -3.54 17.32 13.20
CA GLU A 185 -4.73 17.00 13.97
C GLU A 185 -6.05 17.40 13.25
N SER A 186 -5.96 18.21 12.16
CA SER A 186 -7.11 18.58 11.32
C SER A 186 -7.33 17.52 10.23
N PRO A 187 -8.49 16.83 10.22
CA PRO A 187 -8.85 15.89 9.16
C PRO A 187 -8.84 16.53 7.77
N GLU A 188 -9.25 17.79 7.67
CA GLU A 188 -9.33 18.53 6.40
C GLU A 188 -7.94 18.74 5.80
N LEU A 189 -6.96 19.09 6.62
CA LEU A 189 -5.58 19.28 6.18
C LEU A 189 -4.93 17.93 5.84
N VAL A 190 -5.15 16.89 6.64
CA VAL A 190 -4.67 15.52 6.36
C VAL A 190 -5.21 15.01 5.03
N SER A 191 -6.50 15.24 4.75
CA SER A 191 -7.14 14.84 3.49
C SER A 191 -6.48 15.53 2.29
N LYS A 192 -6.32 16.85 2.33
CA LYS A 192 -5.71 17.62 1.24
C LYS A 192 -4.26 17.23 0.95
N LEU A 193 -3.45 17.13 2.01
CA LEU A 193 -2.03 16.79 1.85
C LEU A 193 -1.84 15.33 1.43
N GLY A 194 -2.64 14.41 1.97
CA GLY A 194 -2.64 13.01 1.57
C GLY A 194 -3.05 12.82 0.11
N GLU A 195 -4.10 13.52 -0.35
CA GLU A 195 -4.54 13.52 -1.74
C GLU A 195 -3.44 14.05 -2.67
N SER A 196 -2.81 15.17 -2.31
CA SER A 196 -1.72 15.75 -3.10
C SER A 196 -0.52 14.81 -3.20
N PHE A 197 -0.15 14.16 -2.12
CA PHE A 197 0.93 13.17 -2.13
C PHE A 197 0.60 11.98 -3.04
N ILE A 198 -0.63 11.47 -3.00
CA ILE A 198 -1.10 10.40 -3.91
C ILE A 198 -1.06 10.86 -5.37
N TYR A 199 -1.43 12.10 -5.68
CA TYR A 199 -1.30 12.61 -7.05
C TYR A 199 0.15 12.62 -7.52
N GLY A 200 1.09 12.95 -6.66
CA GLY A 200 2.51 12.83 -6.96
C GLY A 200 2.94 11.39 -7.26
N LEU A 201 2.53 10.45 -6.41
CA LEU A 201 2.86 9.02 -6.54
C LEU A 201 2.23 8.40 -7.79
N GLN A 202 0.92 8.56 -7.97
CA GLN A 202 0.13 7.80 -8.94
C GLN A 202 -0.21 8.58 -10.21
N GLY A 203 -0.02 9.91 -10.19
CA GLY A 203 -0.59 10.77 -11.23
C GLY A 203 -2.10 10.94 -11.08
N LYS A 204 -2.69 11.71 -11.96
CA LYS A 204 -4.13 11.98 -12.05
C LYS A 204 -4.59 12.07 -13.50
N GLY A 205 -5.86 11.80 -13.75
CA GLY A 205 -6.42 11.81 -15.10
C GLY A 205 -5.66 10.87 -16.03
N ASP A 206 -5.26 11.39 -17.19
CA ASP A 206 -4.53 10.61 -18.20
C ASP A 206 -3.11 10.19 -17.78
N GLU A 207 -2.57 10.78 -16.69
CA GLU A 207 -1.26 10.41 -16.15
C GLU A 207 -1.32 9.32 -15.07
N PHE A 208 -2.52 8.82 -14.75
CA PHE A 208 -2.70 7.81 -13.70
C PHE A 208 -1.95 6.52 -14.01
N LEU A 209 -1.03 6.15 -13.12
CA LEU A 209 -0.17 4.96 -13.19
C LEU A 209 0.59 4.79 -14.52
N LYS A 210 0.99 5.90 -15.15
CA LYS A 210 1.94 5.84 -16.28
C LYS A 210 3.34 5.44 -15.81
N SER A 211 4.25 5.28 -16.76
CA SER A 211 5.59 4.69 -16.59
C SER A 211 6.49 5.31 -15.52
N ASN A 212 6.21 6.54 -15.11
CA ASN A 212 6.94 7.26 -14.05
C ASN A 212 6.14 7.35 -12.73
N LYS A 213 5.14 6.49 -12.55
CA LYS A 213 4.25 6.48 -11.39
C LYS A 213 4.25 5.12 -10.71
N ILE A 214 3.92 5.13 -9.41
CA ILE A 214 3.84 3.94 -8.57
C ILE A 214 2.51 3.88 -7.85
N ILE A 215 2.16 2.71 -7.33
CA ILE A 215 0.96 2.52 -6.51
C ILE A 215 1.22 3.10 -5.11
N GLY A 216 0.34 3.98 -4.66
CA GLY A 216 0.28 4.45 -3.27
C GLY A 216 -0.74 3.68 -2.45
N THR A 217 -0.58 3.70 -1.13
CA THR A 217 -1.52 3.10 -0.19
C THR A 217 -1.80 4.07 0.94
N ALA A 218 -3.00 4.63 0.96
CA ALA A 218 -3.45 5.42 2.10
C ALA A 218 -3.56 4.52 3.35
N LYS A 219 -2.78 4.83 4.38
CA LYS A 219 -2.74 4.04 5.62
C LYS A 219 -2.94 4.94 6.84
N HIS A 220 -3.38 4.43 8.00
CA HIS A 220 -3.75 3.07 8.28
C HIS A 220 -5.26 2.97 8.21
N PHE A 221 -5.78 1.90 7.65
CA PHE A 221 -7.20 1.75 7.33
C PHE A 221 -8.13 2.22 8.45
N LEU A 222 -9.09 3.07 8.05
CA LEU A 222 -10.07 3.85 8.81
C LEU A 222 -9.51 4.90 9.77
N GLY A 223 -8.38 5.52 9.42
CA GLY A 223 -7.90 6.71 10.13
C GLY A 223 -7.76 6.43 11.63
N TRP A 224 -6.59 6.07 12.06
CA TRP A 224 -6.30 5.86 13.47
C TRP A 224 -6.63 7.15 14.24
N ARG A 225 -7.85 7.22 14.75
CA ARG A 225 -8.13 8.07 15.90
C ARG A 225 -7.55 7.35 17.09
N ASN A 226 -6.57 7.94 17.75
CA ASN A 226 -6.18 7.47 19.06
C ASN A 226 -7.37 7.59 20.01
N ILE A 227 -8.15 6.52 20.07
CA ILE A 227 -9.19 6.35 21.06
C ILE A 227 -8.54 5.68 22.26
N PHE A 228 -7.67 6.41 22.96
CA PHE A 228 -7.53 6.19 24.40
C PHE A 228 -8.49 7.16 25.08
N ARG A 229 -9.78 6.84 25.04
CA ARG A 229 -10.68 7.27 26.12
C ARG A 229 -10.40 6.31 27.27
N CYS A 230 -9.64 6.78 28.26
CA CYS A 230 -9.73 6.26 29.62
C CYS A 230 -11.14 6.49 30.15
#